data_f0b51ac7067c047cfdda76d90f98def2
#
_entry.id   f0b51ac7067c047cfdda76d90f98def2
#
_cell.length_a   1.000
_cell.length_b   1.000
_cell.length_c   1.000
_cell.angle_alpha   90.00
_cell.angle_beta   90.00
_cell.angle_gamma   90.00
#
_symmetry.space_group_name_H-M   'P 1'
#
loop_
_entity.id
_entity.type
_entity.pdbx_description
1 polymer ?
#
loop_
_entity_poly.entity_id
_entity_poly.type
_entity_poly.pdbx_seq_one_letter_code
_entity_poly.pdbx_strand_id
1 'polypeptide(L)'
;MGFWNRLLSTGADRLIDARAAGTALPRRWRTPETEELCCDPREAAQILLLALDSAEALGFTPRREITVDDIDFNFYNGPQGFRLEYLSALLRLSEDDGTPLFPHAMVFDAECVESNDTYAQLLWQIADAAGTRDRFTEVHCDLHFGPGFADNPVGEMSYLCGGQARHLDIAVEGEWADPDVVRQLFEDATPEGHRWVSTGDYGIHVWPLEEHAAEVARIFATEDTAAEARIAGHLHRERHGE
;
A
#
# COMPACT_ATOMS: atom_id res chain seq x y z
N MET A 1 -2.66 -26.08 11.79
CA MET A 1 -2.81 -26.37 10.35
C MET A 1 -3.69 -25.28 9.80
N GLY A 2 -3.03 -24.35 9.11
CA GLY A 2 -3.54 -23.03 8.90
C GLY A 2 -4.54 -22.90 7.75
N PHE A 3 -5.17 -21.76 7.72
CA PHE A 3 -6.04 -21.17 6.71
C PHE A 3 -5.64 -21.52 5.26
N TRP A 4 -4.34 -21.47 4.93
CA TRP A 4 -3.78 -21.80 3.62
C TRP A 4 -4.02 -23.25 3.15
N ASN A 5 -4.06 -24.23 4.05
CA ASN A 5 -4.33 -25.62 3.66
C ASN A 5 -5.79 -25.87 3.25
N ARG A 6 -6.71 -25.03 3.67
CA ARG A 6 -8.13 -25.11 3.30
C ARG A 6 -8.41 -24.47 1.94
N LEU A 7 -7.67 -23.40 1.58
CA LEU A 7 -7.78 -22.70 0.29
C LEU A 7 -7.20 -23.51 -0.87
N LEU A 8 -6.10 -24.26 -0.64
CA LEU A 8 -5.44 -25.06 -1.67
C LEU A 8 -6.33 -26.17 -2.25
N SER A 9 -7.37 -26.60 -1.53
CA SER A 9 -8.25 -27.69 -1.97
C SER A 9 -9.42 -27.24 -2.87
N THR A 10 -9.76 -25.95 -2.90
CA THR A 10 -10.92 -25.43 -3.66
C THR A 10 -10.54 -24.62 -4.90
N GLY A 11 -9.29 -24.13 -4.98
CA GLY A 11 -8.82 -23.30 -6.09
C GLY A 11 -8.29 -24.07 -7.32
N ALA A 12 -7.90 -25.32 -7.14
CA ALA A 12 -7.26 -26.11 -8.19
C ALA A 12 -8.17 -26.37 -9.42
N ASP A 13 -9.48 -26.48 -9.22
CA ASP A 13 -10.42 -26.81 -10.29
C ASP A 13 -10.75 -25.61 -11.21
N ARG A 14 -10.60 -24.36 -10.74
CA ARG A 14 -10.80 -23.15 -11.56
C ARG A 14 -9.62 -22.81 -12.48
N LEU A 15 -8.44 -23.31 -12.17
CA LEU A 15 -7.20 -23.04 -12.94
C LEU A 15 -7.07 -23.86 -14.23
N ILE A 16 -7.89 -24.90 -14.42
CA ILE A 16 -7.82 -25.77 -15.60
C ILE A 16 -8.30 -25.03 -16.85
N ASP A 17 -9.21 -24.08 -16.73
CA ASP A 17 -9.76 -23.32 -17.86
C ASP A 17 -8.86 -22.17 -18.32
N ALA A 18 -8.00 -21.60 -17.48
CA ALA A 18 -7.00 -20.61 -17.86
C ALA A 18 -5.88 -21.17 -18.75
N ARG A 19 -5.85 -22.49 -18.89
CA ARG A 19 -4.85 -23.24 -19.68
C ARG A 19 -5.02 -23.09 -21.20
N ALA A 20 -6.15 -22.57 -21.66
CA ALA A 20 -6.48 -22.47 -23.09
C ALA A 20 -6.02 -21.16 -23.75
N ALA A 21 -5.72 -20.12 -22.98
CA ALA A 21 -5.15 -18.88 -23.52
C ALA A 21 -3.63 -18.97 -23.45
N GLY A 22 -3.00 -19.38 -24.54
CA GLY A 22 -1.54 -19.41 -24.71
C GLY A 22 -0.93 -18.00 -24.66
N THR A 23 -0.95 -17.35 -23.52
CA THR A 23 -0.36 -16.05 -23.29
C THR A 23 1.16 -16.19 -23.17
N ALA A 24 1.88 -15.53 -24.06
CA ALA A 24 3.32 -15.38 -23.98
C ALA A 24 3.68 -14.72 -22.64
N LEU A 25 4.72 -15.22 -21.99
CA LEU A 25 5.19 -14.68 -20.71
C LEU A 25 5.60 -13.22 -20.83
N PRO A 26 5.28 -12.40 -19.82
CA PRO A 26 5.61 -10.97 -19.82
C PRO A 26 7.10 -10.72 -19.98
N ARG A 27 7.45 -9.68 -20.77
CA ARG A 27 8.86 -9.30 -21.00
C ARG A 27 9.61 -8.95 -19.72
N ARG A 28 8.92 -8.38 -18.71
CA ARG A 28 9.51 -7.98 -17.42
C ARG A 28 9.92 -9.14 -16.53
N TRP A 29 9.50 -10.37 -16.83
CA TRP A 29 9.90 -11.58 -16.11
C TRP A 29 11.17 -12.20 -16.66
N ARG A 30 11.75 -11.58 -17.70
CA ARG A 30 13.01 -11.99 -18.30
C ARG A 30 14.10 -11.04 -17.82
N THR A 31 15.15 -11.58 -17.23
CA THR A 31 16.34 -10.78 -16.97
C THR A 31 17.03 -10.45 -18.28
N PRO A 32 17.60 -9.24 -18.45
CA PRO A 32 18.31 -8.87 -19.67
C PRO A 32 19.51 -9.78 -20.00
N GLU A 33 20.04 -10.46 -19.01
CA GLU A 33 21.28 -11.23 -19.10
C GLU A 33 21.08 -12.72 -19.38
N THR A 34 19.93 -13.31 -19.01
CA THR A 34 19.75 -14.76 -19.04
C THR A 34 18.57 -15.26 -19.86
N GLU A 35 17.60 -14.39 -20.23
CA GLU A 35 16.29 -14.81 -20.74
C GLU A 35 15.56 -15.85 -19.84
N GLU A 36 16.11 -16.14 -18.67
CA GLU A 36 15.52 -17.07 -17.72
C GLU A 36 14.36 -16.42 -16.98
N LEU A 37 13.31 -17.22 -16.79
CA LEU A 37 12.15 -16.80 -16.02
C LEU A 37 12.50 -16.88 -14.53
N CYS A 38 12.19 -15.84 -13.80
CA CYS A 38 12.40 -15.83 -12.34
C CYS A 38 11.52 -16.84 -11.59
N CYS A 39 10.45 -17.35 -12.22
CA CYS A 39 9.50 -18.24 -11.58
C CYS A 39 8.64 -19.04 -12.57
N ASP A 40 8.00 -20.12 -12.09
CA ASP A 40 6.98 -20.85 -12.83
C ASP A 40 5.71 -19.97 -12.93
N PRO A 41 5.23 -19.63 -14.16
CA PRO A 41 4.04 -18.83 -14.37
C PRO A 41 2.77 -19.42 -13.77
N ARG A 42 2.69 -20.74 -13.69
CA ARG A 42 1.54 -21.43 -13.09
C ARG A 42 1.52 -21.25 -11.58
N GLU A 43 2.68 -21.39 -10.95
CA GLU A 43 2.83 -21.13 -9.52
C GLU A 43 2.52 -19.67 -9.20
N ALA A 44 3.04 -18.72 -9.99
CA ALA A 44 2.75 -17.31 -9.84
C ALA A 44 1.26 -16.99 -9.94
N ALA A 45 0.58 -17.51 -10.97
CA ALA A 45 -0.86 -17.32 -11.15
C ALA A 45 -1.68 -17.93 -10.01
N GLN A 46 -1.31 -19.12 -9.54
CA GLN A 46 -2.00 -19.77 -8.42
C GLN A 46 -1.86 -18.98 -7.13
N ILE A 47 -0.65 -18.50 -6.82
CA ILE A 47 -0.39 -17.73 -5.61
C ILE A 47 -1.10 -16.37 -5.68
N LEU A 48 -1.10 -15.71 -6.84
CA LEU A 48 -1.82 -14.45 -7.03
C LEU A 48 -3.33 -14.62 -6.80
N LEU A 49 -3.96 -15.67 -7.34
CA LEU A 49 -5.38 -15.93 -7.11
C LEU A 49 -5.70 -16.13 -5.63
N LEU A 50 -4.89 -16.89 -4.91
CA LEU A 50 -5.05 -17.07 -3.47
C LEU A 50 -4.89 -15.77 -2.67
N ALA A 51 -3.96 -14.92 -3.10
CA ALA A 51 -3.75 -13.61 -2.51
C ALA A 51 -4.95 -12.67 -2.73
N LEU A 52 -5.51 -12.66 -3.95
CA LEU A 52 -6.69 -11.87 -4.29
C LEU A 52 -7.94 -12.35 -3.53
N ASP A 53 -8.19 -13.67 -3.47
CA ASP A 53 -9.28 -14.27 -2.68
C ASP A 53 -9.15 -13.87 -1.19
N SER A 54 -7.91 -13.82 -0.67
CA SER A 54 -7.66 -13.44 0.72
C SER A 54 -7.88 -11.95 0.95
N ALA A 55 -7.47 -11.09 0.02
CA ALA A 55 -7.71 -9.65 0.09
C ALA A 55 -9.22 -9.34 0.00
N GLU A 56 -9.95 -10.02 -0.90
CA GLU A 56 -11.41 -9.87 -1.03
C GLU A 56 -12.14 -10.29 0.24
N ALA A 57 -11.70 -11.37 0.90
CA ALA A 57 -12.26 -11.81 2.19
C ALA A 57 -12.06 -10.77 3.32
N LEU A 58 -11.10 -9.85 3.18
CA LEU A 58 -10.84 -8.73 4.07
C LEU A 58 -11.54 -7.43 3.62
N GLY A 59 -12.33 -7.50 2.53
CA GLY A 59 -13.05 -6.36 1.98
C GLY A 59 -12.28 -5.53 0.95
N PHE A 60 -11.09 -5.97 0.52
CA PHE A 60 -10.30 -5.28 -0.50
C PHE A 60 -10.58 -5.85 -1.88
N THR A 61 -11.45 -5.21 -2.65
CA THR A 61 -11.76 -5.57 -4.04
C THR A 61 -11.08 -4.60 -4.99
N PRO A 62 -10.28 -5.07 -5.95
CA PRO A 62 -9.59 -4.18 -6.87
C PRO A 62 -10.55 -3.55 -7.89
N ARG A 63 -10.20 -2.36 -8.40
CA ARG A 63 -10.98 -1.60 -9.41
C ARG A 63 -11.00 -2.26 -10.78
N ARG A 64 -10.02 -3.12 -11.07
CA ARG A 64 -9.93 -3.95 -12.28
C ARG A 64 -9.35 -5.31 -11.97
N GLU A 65 -9.40 -6.20 -12.94
CA GLU A 65 -8.69 -7.47 -12.87
C GLU A 65 -7.18 -7.25 -12.68
N ILE A 66 -6.59 -7.96 -11.73
CA ILE A 66 -5.15 -8.00 -11.48
C ILE A 66 -4.60 -9.30 -12.05
N THR A 67 -3.57 -9.18 -12.84
CA THR A 67 -2.90 -10.28 -13.51
C THR A 67 -1.48 -10.47 -12.98
N VAL A 68 -0.86 -11.56 -13.33
CA VAL A 68 0.56 -11.81 -13.00
C VAL A 68 1.49 -10.73 -13.54
N ASP A 69 1.05 -9.99 -14.57
CA ASP A 69 1.82 -8.91 -15.17
C ASP A 69 1.86 -7.64 -14.31
N ASP A 70 0.94 -7.52 -13.39
CA ASP A 70 0.89 -6.42 -12.45
C ASP A 70 1.85 -6.59 -11.28
N ILE A 71 2.40 -7.80 -11.08
CA ILE A 71 3.27 -8.15 -9.95
C ILE A 71 4.72 -8.30 -10.39
N ASP A 72 5.63 -7.56 -9.78
CA ASP A 72 7.08 -7.81 -9.91
C ASP A 72 7.54 -8.91 -8.95
N PHE A 73 7.37 -10.16 -9.36
CA PHE A 73 7.80 -11.30 -8.56
C PHE A 73 9.32 -11.33 -8.27
N ASN A 74 10.14 -10.67 -9.08
CA ASN A 74 11.59 -10.59 -8.82
C ASN A 74 11.87 -9.79 -7.55
N PHE A 75 11.11 -8.70 -7.33
CA PHE A 75 11.23 -7.90 -6.11
C PHE A 75 10.99 -8.74 -4.85
N TYR A 76 10.12 -9.73 -4.92
CA TYR A 76 9.77 -10.62 -3.81
C TYR A 76 10.59 -11.91 -3.75
N ASN A 77 11.64 -12.07 -4.56
CA ASN A 77 12.37 -13.34 -4.72
C ASN A 77 11.46 -14.51 -5.15
N GLY A 78 10.54 -14.25 -6.05
CA GLY A 78 9.61 -15.23 -6.61
C GLY A 78 8.24 -15.30 -5.93
N PRO A 79 7.36 -16.20 -6.44
CA PRO A 79 5.97 -16.31 -5.96
C PRO A 79 5.84 -16.65 -4.47
N GLN A 80 6.77 -17.43 -3.92
CA GLN A 80 6.74 -17.80 -2.50
C GLN A 80 7.07 -16.60 -1.61
N GLY A 81 7.98 -15.70 -2.02
CA GLY A 81 8.26 -14.46 -1.31
C GLY A 81 7.07 -13.50 -1.38
N PHE A 82 6.47 -13.32 -2.57
CA PHE A 82 5.23 -12.56 -2.72
C PHE A 82 4.12 -13.07 -1.78
N ARG A 83 3.97 -14.40 -1.64
CA ARG A 83 2.98 -14.99 -0.73
C ARG A 83 3.15 -14.58 0.72
N LEU A 84 4.38 -14.29 1.15
CA LEU A 84 4.67 -13.87 2.52
C LEU A 84 4.33 -12.40 2.78
N GLU A 85 4.25 -11.58 1.73
CA GLU A 85 4.01 -10.14 1.76
C GLU A 85 2.80 -9.75 0.88
N TYR A 86 1.86 -10.68 0.66
CA TYR A 86 0.84 -10.58 -0.39
C TYR A 86 -0.09 -9.38 -0.24
N LEU A 87 -0.53 -9.07 0.98
CA LEU A 87 -1.49 -8.00 1.21
C LEU A 87 -0.83 -6.64 0.97
N SER A 88 0.35 -6.42 1.53
CA SER A 88 1.16 -5.23 1.29
C SER A 88 1.52 -5.08 -0.19
N ALA A 89 1.87 -6.18 -0.86
CA ALA A 89 2.19 -6.17 -2.28
C ALA A 89 1.01 -5.77 -3.15
N LEU A 90 -0.18 -6.31 -2.90
CA LEU A 90 -1.40 -5.99 -3.63
C LEU A 90 -1.84 -4.53 -3.40
N LEU A 91 -1.86 -4.09 -2.13
CA LEU A 91 -2.37 -2.76 -1.77
C LEU A 91 -1.44 -1.60 -2.19
N ARG A 92 -0.21 -1.90 -2.63
CA ARG A 92 0.71 -0.94 -3.28
C ARG A 92 0.45 -0.74 -4.76
N LEU A 93 -0.38 -1.57 -5.39
CA LEU A 93 -0.62 -1.49 -6.83
C LEU A 93 -1.40 -0.22 -7.17
N SER A 94 -0.94 0.45 -8.22
CA SER A 94 -1.56 1.65 -8.78
C SER A 94 -1.59 1.59 -10.29
N GLU A 95 -2.46 2.38 -10.89
CA GLU A 95 -2.43 2.67 -12.32
C GLU A 95 -1.23 3.56 -12.66
N ASP A 96 -0.97 3.76 -13.96
CA ASP A 96 0.15 4.57 -14.46
C ASP A 96 0.06 6.05 -14.00
N ASP A 97 -1.13 6.54 -13.69
CA ASP A 97 -1.37 7.89 -13.18
C ASP A 97 -1.25 7.99 -11.64
N GLY A 98 -0.89 6.90 -10.98
CA GLY A 98 -0.76 6.83 -9.52
C GLY A 98 -2.05 6.51 -8.77
N THR A 99 -3.20 6.34 -9.47
CA THR A 99 -4.46 5.97 -8.81
C THR A 99 -4.35 4.57 -8.20
N PRO A 100 -4.60 4.40 -6.88
CA PRO A 100 -4.56 3.09 -6.24
C PRO A 100 -5.54 2.09 -6.88
N LEU A 101 -5.09 0.86 -7.12
CA LEU A 101 -5.97 -0.20 -7.66
C LEU A 101 -7.00 -0.68 -6.64
N PHE A 102 -6.69 -0.59 -5.36
CA PHE A 102 -7.62 -0.93 -4.29
C PHE A 102 -8.21 0.33 -3.67
N PRO A 103 -9.55 0.48 -3.67
CA PRO A 103 -10.22 1.49 -2.84
C PRO A 103 -9.85 1.31 -1.36
N HIS A 104 -9.87 2.39 -0.62
CA HIS A 104 -9.53 2.39 0.81
C HIS A 104 -8.10 1.92 1.12
N ALA A 105 -7.17 2.15 0.16
CA ALA A 105 -5.74 1.91 0.33
C ALA A 105 -4.94 3.01 -0.33
N MET A 106 -3.81 3.38 0.28
CA MET A 106 -2.81 4.26 -0.33
C MET A 106 -1.42 3.96 0.22
N VAL A 107 -0.41 4.30 -0.57
CA VAL A 107 0.98 4.37 -0.11
C VAL A 107 1.25 5.80 0.32
N PHE A 108 1.84 5.98 1.48
CA PHE A 108 2.21 7.27 2.01
C PHE A 108 3.73 7.34 2.23
N ASP A 109 4.30 8.48 1.90
CA ASP A 109 5.68 8.83 2.15
C ASP A 109 5.70 10.06 3.06
N ALA A 110 6.24 9.92 4.25
CA ALA A 110 6.31 11.01 5.22
C ALA A 110 7.31 12.09 4.84
N GLU A 111 8.27 11.81 3.96
CA GLU A 111 9.24 12.77 3.42
C GLU A 111 8.62 13.52 2.22
N CYS A 112 7.57 14.32 2.48
CA CYS A 112 6.74 14.90 1.44
C CYS A 112 6.52 16.41 1.56
N VAL A 113 7.13 17.10 2.55
CA VAL A 113 6.85 18.52 2.80
C VAL A 113 7.73 19.41 1.93
N GLU A 114 7.20 19.80 0.77
CA GLU A 114 7.94 20.56 -0.25
C GLU A 114 7.32 21.95 -0.54
N SER A 115 6.13 22.24 -0.05
CA SER A 115 5.39 23.45 -0.40
C SER A 115 4.46 23.94 0.71
N ASN A 116 3.99 25.19 0.61
CA ASN A 116 3.09 25.82 1.58
C ASN A 116 1.72 25.11 1.69
N ASP A 117 1.31 24.42 0.65
CA ASP A 117 0.02 23.74 0.56
C ASP A 117 0.10 22.20 0.66
N THR A 118 1.29 21.68 1.03
CA THR A 118 1.52 20.23 1.11
C THR A 118 0.44 19.50 1.94
N TYR A 119 0.13 20.00 3.13
CA TYR A 119 -0.88 19.33 3.99
C TYR A 119 -2.30 19.42 3.44
N ALA A 120 -2.64 20.47 2.70
CA ALA A 120 -3.91 20.54 2.01
C ALA A 120 -3.99 19.51 0.87
N GLN A 121 -2.91 19.37 0.11
CA GLN A 121 -2.81 18.34 -0.93
C GLN A 121 -2.85 16.93 -0.33
N LEU A 122 -2.12 16.71 0.77
CA LEU A 122 -2.13 15.44 1.49
C LEU A 122 -3.52 15.08 2.00
N LEU A 123 -4.26 16.03 2.61
CA LEU A 123 -5.65 15.81 3.02
C LEU A 123 -6.51 15.32 1.86
N TRP A 124 -6.37 15.96 0.68
CA TRP A 124 -7.15 15.57 -0.50
C TRP A 124 -6.80 14.18 -1.02
N GLN A 125 -5.51 13.81 -1.01
CA GLN A 125 -5.06 12.47 -1.40
C GLN A 125 -5.60 11.40 -0.43
N ILE A 126 -5.50 11.65 0.87
CA ILE A 126 -6.03 10.77 1.93
C ILE A 126 -7.55 10.62 1.79
N ALA A 127 -8.27 11.72 1.63
CA ALA A 127 -9.73 11.73 1.51
C ALA A 127 -10.22 11.04 0.23
N ASP A 128 -9.50 11.19 -0.89
CA ASP A 128 -9.79 10.50 -2.14
C ASP A 128 -9.56 8.98 -2.01
N ALA A 129 -8.46 8.57 -1.39
CA ALA A 129 -8.16 7.17 -1.14
C ALA A 129 -9.18 6.52 -0.19
N ALA A 130 -9.57 7.24 0.87
CA ALA A 130 -10.58 6.80 1.82
C ALA A 130 -12.02 6.87 1.25
N GLY A 131 -12.25 7.59 0.14
CA GLY A 131 -13.58 7.81 -0.43
C GLY A 131 -14.45 8.77 0.37
N THR A 132 -13.84 9.74 1.08
CA THR A 132 -14.51 10.66 2.00
C THR A 132 -14.33 12.15 1.65
N ARG A 133 -13.89 12.43 0.41
CA ARG A 133 -13.56 13.78 -0.05
C ARG A 133 -14.68 14.80 0.20
N ASP A 134 -15.94 14.40 0.05
CA ASP A 134 -17.13 15.24 0.23
C ASP A 134 -17.35 15.68 1.69
N ARG A 135 -16.67 15.06 2.65
CA ARG A 135 -16.74 15.45 4.06
C ARG A 135 -15.92 16.69 4.38
N PHE A 136 -14.98 17.06 3.48
CA PHE A 136 -14.02 18.13 3.73
C PHE A 136 -14.36 19.38 2.92
N THR A 137 -14.39 20.54 3.60
CA THR A 137 -14.58 21.85 2.99
C THR A 137 -13.75 22.89 3.71
N GLU A 138 -13.60 24.08 3.11
CA GLU A 138 -12.88 25.22 3.70
C GLU A 138 -11.45 24.84 4.13
N VAL A 139 -10.75 24.08 3.27
CA VAL A 139 -9.37 23.66 3.56
C VAL A 139 -8.40 24.78 3.29
N HIS A 140 -7.66 25.19 4.30
CA HIS A 140 -6.62 26.19 4.26
C HIS A 140 -5.36 25.63 4.92
N CYS A 141 -4.21 25.85 4.30
CA CYS A 141 -2.91 25.49 4.85
C CYS A 141 -1.95 26.65 4.58
N ASP A 142 -1.19 27.05 5.59
CA ASP A 142 -0.19 28.10 5.48
C ASP A 142 1.08 27.69 6.23
N LEU A 143 2.07 27.20 5.45
CA LEU A 143 3.39 26.84 5.96
C LEU A 143 4.39 27.94 5.64
N HIS A 144 5.19 28.32 6.61
CA HIS A 144 6.25 29.28 6.47
C HIS A 144 7.60 28.60 6.41
N PHE A 145 8.20 28.58 5.22
CA PHE A 145 9.58 28.15 5.01
C PHE A 145 10.52 29.33 5.27
N GLY A 146 11.50 29.14 6.15
CA GLY A 146 12.56 30.10 6.37
C GLY A 146 13.46 30.27 5.13
N PRO A 147 14.40 31.28 5.16
CA PRO A 147 15.31 31.51 4.06
C PRO A 147 16.32 30.38 3.88
N GLY A 148 15.97 29.43 3.01
CA GLY A 148 16.65 28.17 2.75
C GLY A 148 15.93 27.02 3.46
N PHE A 149 15.71 25.93 2.75
CA PHE A 149 15.03 24.71 3.24
C PHE A 149 15.65 24.07 4.50
N ALA A 150 16.64 24.70 5.12
CA ALA A 150 17.33 24.23 6.32
C ALA A 150 16.60 24.56 7.64
N ASP A 151 15.61 25.44 7.60
CA ASP A 151 14.84 25.82 8.79
C ASP A 151 13.53 25.02 8.78
N ASN A 152 13.27 24.31 9.86
CA ASN A 152 12.05 23.53 10.06
C ASN A 152 10.81 24.42 9.85
N PRO A 153 9.99 24.19 8.81
CA PRO A 153 8.83 25.03 8.56
C PRO A 153 7.81 24.86 9.68
N VAL A 154 7.15 25.97 10.01
CA VAL A 154 6.04 25.98 10.96
C VAL A 154 4.82 26.62 10.29
N GLY A 155 3.64 26.26 10.73
CA GLY A 155 2.44 26.84 10.16
C GLY A 155 1.18 26.30 10.80
N GLU A 156 0.09 26.47 10.11
CA GLU A 156 -1.22 26.01 10.55
C GLU A 156 -2.04 25.47 9.39
N MET A 157 -2.95 24.58 9.71
CA MET A 157 -3.95 24.06 8.81
C MET A 157 -5.33 24.14 9.44
N SER A 158 -6.33 24.55 8.66
CA SER A 158 -7.71 24.51 9.09
C SER A 158 -8.62 23.94 8.01
N TYR A 159 -9.69 23.25 8.42
CA TYR A 159 -10.71 22.70 7.54
C TYR A 159 -12.00 22.38 8.28
N LEU A 160 -13.09 22.18 7.55
CA LEU A 160 -14.31 21.56 8.08
C LEU A 160 -14.31 20.07 7.70
N CYS A 161 -14.53 19.19 8.68
CA CYS A 161 -14.73 17.76 8.48
C CYS A 161 -16.15 17.40 8.95
N GLY A 162 -17.04 17.03 8.02
CA GLY A 162 -18.45 16.77 8.34
C GLY A 162 -19.15 17.98 9.03
N GLY A 163 -18.74 19.20 8.69
CA GLY A 163 -19.23 20.44 9.27
C GLY A 163 -18.61 20.81 10.64
N GLN A 164 -17.67 20.02 11.17
CA GLN A 164 -16.93 20.34 12.37
C GLN A 164 -15.60 20.99 12.03
N ALA A 165 -15.31 22.15 12.64
CA ALA A 165 -14.04 22.84 12.42
C ALA A 165 -12.88 22.10 13.06
N ARG A 166 -11.78 22.03 12.30
CA ARG A 166 -10.45 21.56 12.74
C ARG A 166 -9.45 22.68 12.59
N HIS A 167 -8.53 22.76 13.52
CA HIS A 167 -7.39 23.63 13.46
C HIS A 167 -6.19 22.86 14.01
N LEU A 168 -5.11 22.80 13.24
CA LEU A 168 -3.92 22.04 13.53
C LEU A 168 -2.71 22.96 13.41
N ASP A 169 -1.92 23.05 14.47
CA ASP A 169 -0.59 23.66 14.41
C ASP A 169 0.38 22.64 13.79
N ILE A 170 1.23 23.08 12.89
CA ILE A 170 2.16 22.23 12.14
C ILE A 170 3.60 22.59 12.52
N ALA A 171 4.38 21.58 12.89
CA ALA A 171 5.81 21.69 13.13
C ALA A 171 6.56 20.63 12.32
N VAL A 172 7.15 21.03 11.20
CA VAL A 172 7.87 20.15 10.29
C VAL A 172 9.32 20.01 10.74
N GLU A 173 9.86 18.78 10.66
CA GLU A 173 11.28 18.52 10.92
C GLU A 173 11.97 18.14 9.59
N GLY A 174 12.67 19.13 8.99
CA GLY A 174 13.24 18.98 7.65
C GLY A 174 12.16 18.87 6.57
N GLU A 175 12.13 17.76 5.85
CA GLU A 175 11.12 17.45 4.82
C GLU A 175 10.05 16.47 5.34
N TRP A 176 10.12 16.10 6.64
CA TRP A 176 9.26 15.11 7.26
C TRP A 176 7.95 15.71 7.73
N ALA A 177 6.87 15.11 7.30
CA ALA A 177 5.55 15.53 7.72
C ALA A 177 5.36 15.34 9.24
N ASP A 178 4.72 16.31 9.89
CA ASP A 178 4.37 16.26 11.30
C ASP A 178 3.48 15.04 11.58
N PRO A 179 3.94 14.08 12.39
CA PRO A 179 3.23 12.81 12.58
C PRO A 179 1.88 12.97 13.28
N ASP A 180 1.73 13.98 14.14
CA ASP A 180 0.47 14.22 14.83
C ASP A 180 -0.59 14.80 13.89
N VAL A 181 -0.17 15.71 13.01
CA VAL A 181 -1.04 16.26 11.96
C VAL A 181 -1.42 15.15 10.98
N VAL A 182 -0.47 14.40 10.47
CA VAL A 182 -0.72 13.27 9.55
C VAL A 182 -1.70 12.27 10.15
N ARG A 183 -1.49 11.85 11.40
CA ARG A 183 -2.41 10.95 12.10
C ARG A 183 -3.82 11.53 12.14
N GLN A 184 -3.97 12.82 12.48
CA GLN A 184 -5.28 13.46 12.54
C GLN A 184 -5.99 13.48 11.17
N LEU A 185 -5.24 13.72 10.08
CA LEU A 185 -5.80 13.68 8.73
C LEU A 185 -6.32 12.28 8.38
N PHE A 186 -5.57 11.22 8.71
CA PHE A 186 -6.01 9.84 8.47
C PHE A 186 -7.22 9.45 9.33
N GLU A 187 -7.26 9.87 10.58
CA GLU A 187 -8.40 9.64 11.49
C GLU A 187 -9.66 10.36 11.00
N ASP A 188 -9.55 11.65 10.65
CA ASP A 188 -10.69 12.44 10.15
C ASP A 188 -11.20 11.96 8.78
N ALA A 189 -10.31 11.37 7.95
CA ALA A 189 -10.70 10.77 6.67
C ALA A 189 -11.29 9.36 6.81
N THR A 190 -11.26 8.76 7.99
CA THR A 190 -11.78 7.41 8.18
C THR A 190 -13.29 7.34 7.88
N PRO A 191 -13.75 6.49 6.93
CA PRO A 191 -15.17 6.32 6.64
C PRO A 191 -15.93 5.71 7.81
N GLU A 192 -17.24 5.94 7.86
CA GLU A 192 -18.10 5.29 8.84
C GLU A 192 -18.04 3.76 8.70
N GLY A 193 -17.94 3.04 9.81
CA GLY A 193 -17.84 1.58 9.84
C GLY A 193 -16.48 1.03 9.44
N HIS A 194 -15.49 1.88 9.22
CA HIS A 194 -14.12 1.50 8.91
C HIS A 194 -13.16 1.90 10.04
N ARG A 195 -11.97 1.36 10.00
CA ARG A 195 -10.87 1.72 10.88
C ARG A 195 -9.59 1.94 10.09
N TRP A 196 -8.90 3.01 10.35
CA TRP A 196 -7.57 3.22 9.79
C TRP A 196 -6.54 2.24 10.40
N VAL A 197 -5.75 1.62 9.52
CA VAL A 197 -4.62 0.72 9.85
C VAL A 197 -3.43 1.12 8.98
N SER A 198 -2.24 1.14 9.55
CA SER A 198 -1.00 1.55 8.88
C SER A 198 0.14 0.56 9.14
N THR A 199 1.07 0.44 8.20
CA THR A 199 2.35 -0.27 8.37
C THR A 199 3.50 0.66 8.79
N GLY A 200 3.23 1.92 9.11
CA GLY A 200 4.21 2.92 9.55
C GLY A 200 4.32 4.13 8.62
N ASP A 201 5.31 5.00 8.87
CA ASP A 201 5.44 6.33 8.28
C ASP A 201 5.71 6.32 6.76
N TYR A 202 6.42 5.30 6.25
CA TYR A 202 6.65 5.02 4.82
C TYR A 202 5.85 3.81 4.38
N GLY A 203 4.59 3.78 4.76
CA GLY A 203 3.84 2.55 4.74
C GLY A 203 2.64 2.58 3.82
N ILE A 204 1.91 1.50 3.96
CA ILE A 204 0.59 1.37 3.40
C ILE A 204 -0.41 1.79 4.46
N HIS A 205 -1.32 2.66 4.07
CA HIS A 205 -2.42 3.10 4.90
C HIS A 205 -3.72 2.59 4.29
N VAL A 206 -4.55 1.96 5.10
CA VAL A 206 -5.79 1.33 4.64
C VAL A 206 -6.94 1.61 5.60
N TRP A 207 -8.16 1.53 5.08
CA TRP A 207 -9.40 1.63 5.85
C TRP A 207 -10.25 0.37 5.63
N PRO A 208 -9.88 -0.77 6.24
CA PRO A 208 -10.74 -1.95 6.25
C PRO A 208 -12.02 -1.70 7.03
N LEU A 209 -13.04 -2.51 6.80
CA LEU A 209 -14.19 -2.57 7.69
C LEU A 209 -13.74 -2.85 9.12
N GLU A 210 -14.42 -2.26 10.11
CA GLU A 210 -14.07 -2.40 11.55
C GLU A 210 -13.88 -3.85 11.98
N GLU A 211 -14.72 -4.77 11.47
CA GLU A 211 -14.65 -6.21 11.77
C GLU A 211 -13.39 -6.90 11.24
N HIS A 212 -12.74 -6.34 10.21
CA HIS A 212 -11.52 -6.88 9.59
C HIS A 212 -10.25 -6.18 10.07
N ALA A 213 -10.35 -5.03 10.73
CA ALA A 213 -9.21 -4.17 11.06
C ALA A 213 -8.13 -4.89 11.90
N ALA A 214 -8.54 -5.67 12.90
CA ALA A 214 -7.61 -6.43 13.73
C ALA A 214 -6.86 -7.52 12.95
N GLU A 215 -7.53 -8.18 12.01
CA GLU A 215 -6.90 -9.20 11.16
C GLU A 215 -5.94 -8.58 10.15
N VAL A 216 -6.31 -7.46 9.55
CA VAL A 216 -5.43 -6.69 8.64
C VAL A 216 -4.16 -6.23 9.38
N ALA A 217 -4.29 -5.66 10.56
CA ALA A 217 -3.14 -5.24 11.37
C ALA A 217 -2.23 -6.43 11.72
N ARG A 218 -2.80 -7.59 12.04
CA ARG A 218 -2.04 -8.81 12.32
C ARG A 218 -1.29 -9.32 11.09
N ILE A 219 -1.90 -9.26 9.91
CA ILE A 219 -1.26 -9.64 8.64
C ILE A 219 -0.09 -8.72 8.37
N PHE A 220 -0.27 -7.41 8.44
CA PHE A 220 0.81 -6.43 8.23
C PHE A 220 1.99 -6.66 9.17
N ALA A 221 1.76 -6.86 10.45
CA ALA A 221 2.85 -7.16 11.40
C ALA A 221 3.62 -8.46 11.05
N THR A 222 2.95 -9.44 10.44
CA THR A 222 3.59 -10.67 9.98
C THR A 222 4.40 -10.44 8.70
N GLU A 223 3.84 -9.64 7.77
CA GLU A 223 4.50 -9.28 6.51
C GLU A 223 5.73 -8.42 6.73
N ASP A 224 5.70 -7.45 7.66
CA ASP A 224 6.87 -6.63 8.04
C ASP A 224 8.03 -7.50 8.52
N THR A 225 7.75 -8.49 9.36
CA THR A 225 8.77 -9.46 9.80
C THR A 225 9.36 -10.26 8.63
N ALA A 226 8.54 -10.65 7.65
CA ALA A 226 8.98 -11.36 6.46
C ALA A 226 9.83 -10.47 5.54
N ALA A 227 9.41 -9.20 5.36
CA ALA A 227 10.15 -8.21 4.58
C ALA A 227 11.52 -7.92 5.17
N GLU A 228 11.61 -7.72 6.49
CA GLU A 228 12.88 -7.53 7.20
C GLU A 228 13.82 -8.72 7.00
N ALA A 229 13.31 -9.95 7.13
CA ALA A 229 14.10 -11.16 6.91
C ALA A 229 14.61 -11.28 5.46
N ARG A 230 13.80 -10.90 4.47
CA ARG A 230 14.16 -10.87 3.05
C ARG A 230 15.28 -9.87 2.79
N ILE A 231 15.15 -8.64 3.30
CA ILE A 231 16.15 -7.58 3.15
C ILE A 231 17.47 -7.96 3.80
N ALA A 232 17.44 -8.48 5.03
CA ALA A 232 18.63 -8.94 5.73
C ALA A 232 19.35 -10.07 4.98
N GLY A 233 18.61 -11.00 4.39
CA GLY A 233 19.14 -12.07 3.55
C GLY A 233 19.82 -11.55 2.27
N HIS A 234 19.25 -10.52 1.64
CA HIS A 234 19.83 -9.88 0.46
C HIS A 234 21.17 -9.19 0.79
N LEU A 235 21.17 -8.36 1.83
CA LEU A 235 22.39 -7.68 2.29
C LEU A 235 23.51 -8.64 2.71
N HIS A 236 23.16 -9.82 3.23
CA HIS A 236 24.14 -10.84 3.58
C HIS A 236 24.80 -11.42 2.33
N ARG A 237 24.04 -11.78 1.28
CA ARG A 237 24.56 -12.29 0.01
C ARG A 237 25.46 -11.28 -0.69
N GLU A 238 25.07 -10.00 -0.75
CA GLU A 238 25.90 -8.95 -1.34
C GLU A 238 27.27 -8.80 -0.65
N ARG A 239 27.29 -8.92 0.69
CA ARG A 239 28.54 -8.80 1.48
C ARG A 239 29.48 -9.99 1.30
N HIS A 240 28.95 -11.16 0.97
CA HIS A 240 29.73 -12.41 0.87
C HIS A 240 29.93 -12.88 -0.58
N GLY A 241 29.37 -12.16 -1.57
CA GLY A 241 29.56 -12.44 -2.99
C GLY A 241 28.93 -13.76 -3.45
N GLU A 242 27.82 -14.17 -2.82
CA GLU A 242 27.06 -15.37 -3.13
C GLU A 242 25.90 -15.08 -4.10
#